data_2824d3e6853df8778a00237d846ce424
#
_entry.id   2824d3e6853df8778a00237d846ce424
#
_cell.length_a   1.000
_cell.length_b   1.000
_cell.length_c   1.000
_cell.angle_alpha   90.00
_cell.angle_beta   90.00
_cell.angle_gamma   90.00
#
_symmetry.space_group_name_H-M   'P 1'
#
loop_
_entity.id
_entity.type
_entity.pdbx_description
1 polymer ?
#
loop_
_entity_poly.entity_id
_entity_poly.type
_entity_poly.pdbx_seq_one_letter_code
_entity_poly.pdbx_strand_id
1 'polypeptide(L)'
;MTLLTQEAQEKVVSLLISEGLVSSAKVQEVVEEIKRTKQPLLATLIAKKMTDAETVTHATAVVINVPYVSLRNVMFDPEILSLLPYDVVSRSMVVPLGEKNGQLYVAMLDVSNVQQTDYLSQLVQKPVRIMMASEKGLKSAISQYRGDFTAVEKAVKTSEADEASHGANVKIITQDSPISKALSTILTFATKSKASDIHIEPLEKALIVRCRIDGVLRKVMELPKTIEPALVSRVKILSNLKIDEHRIPQDGQFTVLVDGKEVDLRIAISPVIWGEQVVIRILDKSGTTLDIEQMGMTGHALKMVERGIAKPNGMILTSGPTGSGKSTTLYALIRRIKSDGINIVTLEDPVEYKMDGVNQIQVNVDAGLTFAAGLRSILRQDPDVVMVGEIRDAETANLAVQAALTGHLVFSTLHTNSAAGILPRLLDMGIEPFLLASTLNTVIGQRLVRRVAPKREAVHSNEMETKQINDLVGSILPQNQQQVAIVSDDLGYTGLPVVNPNGYTLVRGIDDRETPGGYKGRAGLYETIEVDDDIQKMIISHATSSEIMKLARAKGTLTMRQDGMMKALTGVTTVSEVNRVASDLA
;
A
#
# COMPACT_ATOMS: atom_id res chain seq x y z
N MET A 1 5.37 -19.02 -35.66
CA MET A 1 5.16 -18.16 -36.86
C MET A 1 4.39 -18.97 -37.87
N THR A 2 3.27 -18.47 -38.30
CA THR A 2 2.43 -19.04 -39.37
C THR A 2 3.31 -19.38 -40.56
N LEU A 3 3.11 -20.54 -41.18
CA LEU A 3 3.76 -20.90 -42.43
C LEU A 3 3.20 -20.02 -43.57
N LEU A 4 3.61 -18.74 -43.57
CA LEU A 4 3.32 -17.86 -44.70
C LEU A 4 3.98 -18.42 -45.98
N THR A 5 3.24 -18.40 -47.06
CA THR A 5 3.85 -18.71 -48.39
C THR A 5 4.99 -17.73 -48.64
N GLN A 6 5.95 -18.14 -49.47
CA GLN A 6 7.10 -17.29 -49.82
C GLN A 6 6.64 -15.95 -50.42
N GLU A 7 5.61 -15.96 -51.22
CA GLU A 7 5.01 -14.77 -51.83
C GLU A 7 4.42 -13.81 -50.78
N ALA A 8 3.77 -14.36 -49.73
CA ALA A 8 3.24 -13.53 -48.63
C ALA A 8 4.37 -12.91 -47.78
N GLN A 9 5.46 -13.64 -47.52
CA GLN A 9 6.64 -13.10 -46.84
C GLN A 9 7.28 -11.96 -47.62
N GLU A 10 7.39 -12.07 -48.93
CA GLU A 10 7.92 -11.02 -49.80
C GLU A 10 7.04 -9.78 -49.81
N LYS A 11 5.70 -9.93 -49.78
CA LYS A 11 4.76 -8.82 -49.65
C LYS A 11 4.88 -8.11 -48.28
N VAL A 12 5.06 -8.87 -47.20
CA VAL A 12 5.30 -8.30 -45.85
C VAL A 12 6.58 -7.47 -45.84
N VAL A 13 7.67 -7.99 -46.41
CA VAL A 13 8.94 -7.26 -46.47
C VAL A 13 8.83 -6.01 -47.35
N SER A 14 8.14 -6.10 -48.48
CA SER A 14 7.89 -4.95 -49.35
C SER A 14 7.09 -3.85 -48.63
N LEU A 15 6.11 -4.23 -47.81
CA LEU A 15 5.34 -3.30 -46.98
C LEU A 15 6.23 -2.64 -45.93
N LEU A 16 7.06 -3.40 -45.22
CA LEU A 16 7.99 -2.87 -44.20
C LEU A 16 9.01 -1.88 -44.82
N ILE A 17 9.44 -2.12 -46.07
CA ILE A 17 10.33 -1.19 -46.79
C ILE A 17 9.58 0.09 -47.22
N SER A 18 8.36 -0.05 -47.75
CA SER A 18 7.57 1.11 -48.21
C SER A 18 7.16 2.04 -47.06
N GLU A 19 6.96 1.49 -45.85
CA GLU A 19 6.68 2.27 -44.65
C GLU A 19 7.95 2.81 -43.96
N GLY A 20 9.13 2.55 -44.52
CA GLY A 20 10.41 3.04 -43.99
C GLY A 20 10.86 2.35 -42.68
N LEU A 21 10.22 1.24 -42.30
CA LEU A 21 10.48 0.50 -41.06
C LEU A 21 11.74 -0.38 -41.17
N VAL A 22 12.14 -0.74 -42.38
CA VAL A 22 13.37 -1.51 -42.66
C VAL A 22 14.06 -0.98 -43.91
N SER A 23 15.38 -0.85 -43.87
CA SER A 23 16.16 -0.38 -45.04
C SER A 23 16.27 -1.45 -46.12
N SER A 24 15.97 -1.08 -47.37
CA SER A 24 16.05 -1.97 -48.55
C SER A 24 17.44 -2.60 -48.74
N ALA A 25 18.52 -1.83 -48.53
CA ALA A 25 19.90 -2.34 -48.67
C ALA A 25 20.19 -3.46 -47.66
N LYS A 26 19.77 -3.29 -46.41
CA LYS A 26 19.96 -4.29 -45.34
C LYS A 26 19.10 -5.53 -45.53
N VAL A 27 17.92 -5.41 -46.13
CA VAL A 27 17.07 -6.56 -46.47
C VAL A 27 17.74 -7.42 -47.53
N GLN A 28 18.37 -6.82 -48.54
CA GLN A 28 19.09 -7.57 -49.59
C GLN A 28 20.24 -8.41 -49.02
N GLU A 29 21.00 -7.88 -48.05
CA GLU A 29 22.05 -8.63 -47.35
C GLU A 29 21.48 -9.88 -46.64
N VAL A 30 20.33 -9.72 -45.98
CA VAL A 30 19.66 -10.82 -45.27
C VAL A 30 19.12 -11.86 -46.26
N VAL A 31 18.57 -11.44 -47.39
CA VAL A 31 18.07 -12.35 -48.45
C VAL A 31 19.20 -13.20 -49.00
N GLU A 32 20.40 -12.64 -49.25
CA GLU A 32 21.56 -13.41 -49.70
C GLU A 32 22.06 -14.40 -48.64
N GLU A 33 22.05 -14.02 -47.37
CA GLU A 33 22.41 -14.90 -46.27
C GLU A 33 21.44 -16.08 -46.11
N ILE A 34 20.15 -15.84 -46.25
CA ILE A 34 19.10 -16.86 -46.16
C ILE A 34 19.18 -17.88 -47.27
N LYS A 35 19.61 -17.50 -48.45
CA LYS A 35 19.88 -18.47 -49.53
C LYS A 35 20.93 -19.52 -49.15
N ARG A 36 21.83 -19.17 -48.22
CA ARG A 36 22.87 -20.08 -47.68
C ARG A 36 22.41 -20.86 -46.46
N THR A 37 21.65 -20.22 -45.56
CA THR A 37 21.29 -20.77 -44.24
C THR A 37 19.93 -21.47 -44.20
N LYS A 38 19.08 -21.29 -45.19
CA LYS A 38 17.67 -21.79 -45.25
C LYS A 38 16.79 -21.38 -44.06
N GLN A 39 17.13 -20.29 -43.38
CA GLN A 39 16.33 -19.77 -42.27
C GLN A 39 15.15 -18.93 -42.77
N PRO A 40 14.02 -18.87 -42.02
CA PRO A 40 12.87 -18.03 -42.40
C PRO A 40 13.23 -16.54 -42.42
N LEU A 41 12.90 -15.84 -43.51
CA LEU A 41 13.25 -14.44 -43.77
C LEU A 41 12.80 -13.49 -42.61
N LEU A 42 11.53 -13.53 -42.25
CA LEU A 42 10.98 -12.65 -41.18
C LEU A 42 11.61 -12.93 -39.82
N ALA A 43 11.88 -14.19 -39.48
CA ALA A 43 12.55 -14.56 -38.24
C ALA A 43 13.99 -14.03 -38.19
N THR A 44 14.71 -14.04 -39.30
CA THR A 44 16.08 -13.53 -39.40
C THR A 44 16.13 -12.01 -39.25
N LEU A 45 15.16 -11.28 -39.80
CA LEU A 45 15.04 -9.82 -39.63
C LEU A 45 14.84 -9.44 -38.15
N ILE A 46 14.01 -10.19 -37.43
CA ILE A 46 13.79 -10.00 -35.99
C ILE A 46 15.04 -10.36 -35.19
N ALA A 47 15.69 -11.49 -35.47
CA ALA A 47 16.90 -11.95 -34.78
C ALA A 47 18.05 -10.94 -34.91
N LYS A 48 18.18 -10.29 -36.05
CA LYS A 48 19.17 -9.22 -36.31
C LYS A 48 18.77 -7.86 -35.79
N LYS A 49 17.64 -7.76 -35.05
CA LYS A 49 17.09 -6.50 -34.49
C LYS A 49 16.86 -5.41 -35.55
N MET A 50 16.59 -5.77 -36.77
CA MET A 50 16.28 -4.85 -37.87
C MET A 50 14.82 -4.36 -37.78
N THR A 51 13.98 -5.16 -37.20
CA THR A 51 12.58 -4.85 -36.87
C THR A 51 12.17 -5.65 -35.62
N ASP A 52 11.08 -5.31 -34.97
CA ASP A 52 10.54 -6.08 -33.86
C ASP A 52 9.39 -7.01 -34.29
N ALA A 53 9.10 -8.00 -33.44
CA ALA A 53 8.07 -9.00 -33.72
C ALA A 53 6.65 -8.39 -33.81
N GLU A 54 6.37 -7.28 -33.13
CA GLU A 54 5.09 -6.59 -33.17
C GLU A 54 4.85 -5.96 -34.54
N THR A 55 5.85 -5.24 -35.05
CA THR A 55 5.83 -4.60 -36.37
C THR A 55 5.67 -5.62 -37.49
N VAL A 56 6.42 -6.75 -37.44
CA VAL A 56 6.27 -7.82 -38.41
C VAL A 56 4.88 -8.47 -38.37
N THR A 57 4.33 -8.67 -37.17
CA THR A 57 2.98 -9.26 -37.02
C THR A 57 1.91 -8.32 -37.55
N HIS A 58 2.03 -7.02 -37.27
CA HIS A 58 1.13 -6.01 -37.84
C HIS A 58 1.17 -5.98 -39.38
N ALA A 59 2.36 -5.90 -39.96
CA ALA A 59 2.52 -5.95 -41.43
C ALA A 59 1.97 -7.26 -42.04
N THR A 60 2.14 -8.38 -41.33
CA THR A 60 1.56 -9.67 -41.72
C THR A 60 0.04 -9.62 -41.73
N ALA A 61 -0.59 -9.07 -40.68
CA ALA A 61 -2.04 -8.93 -40.56
C ALA A 61 -2.61 -8.11 -41.73
N VAL A 62 -1.94 -7.02 -42.11
CA VAL A 62 -2.33 -6.17 -43.24
C VAL A 62 -2.27 -6.95 -44.53
N VAL A 63 -1.17 -7.73 -44.81
CA VAL A 63 -1.00 -8.50 -46.03
C VAL A 63 -2.02 -9.62 -46.20
N ILE A 64 -2.43 -10.26 -45.09
CA ILE A 64 -3.44 -11.34 -45.13
C ILE A 64 -4.86 -10.83 -44.89
N ASN A 65 -5.05 -9.51 -44.77
CA ASN A 65 -6.34 -8.83 -44.59
C ASN A 65 -7.13 -9.29 -43.35
N VAL A 66 -6.43 -9.43 -42.19
CA VAL A 66 -7.02 -9.77 -40.92
C VAL A 66 -6.84 -8.60 -39.93
N PRO A 67 -7.83 -8.25 -39.09
CA PRO A 67 -7.66 -7.21 -38.09
C PRO A 67 -6.52 -7.53 -37.13
N TYR A 68 -5.69 -6.54 -36.84
CA TYR A 68 -4.60 -6.64 -35.87
C TYR A 68 -4.99 -6.01 -34.53
N VAL A 69 -4.54 -6.61 -33.42
CA VAL A 69 -4.67 -6.03 -32.08
C VAL A 69 -3.32 -6.11 -31.35
N SER A 70 -2.84 -4.97 -30.84
CA SER A 70 -1.67 -4.97 -29.97
C SER A 70 -2.10 -5.31 -28.54
N LEU A 71 -1.50 -6.36 -27.98
CA LEU A 71 -1.71 -6.79 -26.60
C LEU A 71 -0.59 -6.31 -25.68
N ARG A 72 0.24 -5.38 -26.15
CA ARG A 72 1.34 -4.82 -25.37
C ARG A 72 0.82 -3.96 -24.25
N ASN A 73 1.14 -4.33 -23.00
CA ASN A 73 0.70 -3.63 -21.79
C ASN A 73 -0.85 -3.56 -21.60
N VAL A 74 -1.60 -4.45 -22.25
CA VAL A 74 -3.03 -4.57 -22.06
C VAL A 74 -3.28 -5.41 -20.81
N MET A 75 -4.07 -4.88 -19.89
CA MET A 75 -4.59 -5.61 -18.73
C MET A 75 -5.99 -6.09 -19.05
N PHE A 76 -6.22 -7.40 -18.89
CA PHE A 76 -7.50 -8.03 -19.18
C PHE A 76 -8.35 -8.12 -17.92
N ASP A 77 -9.65 -7.89 -18.07
CA ASP A 77 -10.62 -8.16 -17.03
C ASP A 77 -10.68 -9.69 -16.77
N PRO A 78 -10.63 -10.14 -15.50
CA PRO A 78 -10.81 -11.56 -15.15
C PRO A 78 -12.08 -12.17 -15.72
N GLU A 79 -13.18 -11.42 -15.85
CA GLU A 79 -14.42 -11.87 -16.46
C GLU A 79 -14.21 -12.18 -17.96
N ILE A 80 -13.46 -11.35 -18.68
CA ILE A 80 -13.10 -11.59 -20.08
C ILE A 80 -12.22 -12.82 -20.20
N LEU A 81 -11.20 -12.94 -19.33
CA LEU A 81 -10.33 -14.11 -19.35
C LEU A 81 -11.09 -15.40 -19.02
N SER A 82 -12.11 -15.35 -18.20
CA SER A 82 -12.94 -16.53 -17.85
C SER A 82 -13.81 -17.08 -19.00
N LEU A 83 -13.94 -16.31 -20.11
CA LEU A 83 -14.71 -16.76 -21.29
C LEU A 83 -14.09 -17.96 -22.00
N LEU A 84 -12.80 -18.21 -21.83
CA LEU A 84 -12.12 -19.39 -22.36
C LEU A 84 -11.31 -20.10 -21.26
N PRO A 85 -11.36 -21.44 -21.15
CA PRO A 85 -10.54 -22.19 -20.19
C PRO A 85 -9.04 -22.03 -20.49
N TYR A 86 -8.23 -21.98 -19.44
CA TYR A 86 -6.77 -21.78 -19.55
C TYR A 86 -6.06 -22.83 -20.41
N ASP A 87 -6.46 -24.12 -20.31
CA ASP A 87 -5.87 -25.20 -21.08
C ASP A 87 -6.07 -25.00 -22.60
N VAL A 88 -7.24 -24.48 -23.00
CA VAL A 88 -7.55 -24.10 -24.39
C VAL A 88 -6.69 -22.92 -24.80
N VAL A 89 -6.64 -21.86 -24.00
CA VAL A 89 -5.88 -20.63 -24.25
C VAL A 89 -4.38 -20.92 -24.39
N SER A 90 -3.84 -21.74 -23.50
CA SER A 90 -2.41 -22.07 -23.47
C SER A 90 -1.97 -22.97 -24.63
N ARG A 91 -2.81 -23.96 -25.00
CA ARG A 91 -2.50 -24.87 -26.12
C ARG A 91 -2.66 -24.20 -27.48
N SER A 92 -3.68 -23.36 -27.58
CA SER A 92 -4.09 -22.76 -28.84
C SER A 92 -3.45 -21.39 -29.10
N MET A 93 -2.71 -20.84 -28.14
CA MET A 93 -2.16 -19.48 -28.19
C MET A 93 -3.24 -18.46 -28.59
N VAL A 94 -4.38 -18.52 -27.91
CA VAL A 94 -5.55 -17.67 -28.13
C VAL A 94 -5.93 -16.94 -26.85
N VAL A 95 -6.40 -15.69 -26.95
CA VAL A 95 -6.82 -14.89 -25.79
C VAL A 95 -8.16 -14.24 -26.11
N PRO A 96 -9.20 -14.33 -25.27
CA PRO A 96 -10.44 -13.61 -25.46
C PRO A 96 -10.22 -12.12 -25.22
N LEU A 97 -10.86 -11.30 -26.05
CA LEU A 97 -10.79 -9.84 -26.00
C LEU A 97 -12.08 -9.22 -25.45
N GLY A 98 -13.14 -10.01 -25.36
CA GLY A 98 -14.47 -9.60 -24.91
C GLY A 98 -15.57 -9.97 -25.89
N GLU A 99 -16.81 -9.71 -25.48
CA GLU A 99 -17.99 -9.97 -26.31
C GLU A 99 -18.60 -8.66 -26.82
N LYS A 100 -19.00 -8.65 -28.09
CA LYS A 100 -19.73 -7.54 -28.68
C LYS A 100 -20.73 -8.07 -29.71
N ASN A 101 -21.98 -7.59 -29.64
CA ASN A 101 -23.07 -8.00 -30.55
C ASN A 101 -23.29 -9.53 -30.62
N GLY A 102 -23.16 -10.25 -29.50
CA GLY A 102 -23.33 -11.70 -29.44
C GLY A 102 -22.19 -12.51 -30.06
N GLN A 103 -21.06 -11.90 -30.39
CA GLN A 103 -19.87 -12.55 -30.93
C GLN A 103 -18.71 -12.42 -29.93
N LEU A 104 -17.92 -13.50 -29.76
CA LEU A 104 -16.68 -13.47 -29.00
C LEU A 104 -15.53 -13.03 -29.90
N TYR A 105 -14.83 -11.97 -29.49
CA TYR A 105 -13.60 -11.52 -30.12
C TYR A 105 -12.41 -12.22 -29.49
N VAL A 106 -11.52 -12.79 -30.29
CA VAL A 106 -10.32 -13.48 -29.80
C VAL A 106 -9.07 -13.00 -30.57
N ALA A 107 -7.97 -12.87 -29.83
CA ALA A 107 -6.67 -12.66 -30.41
C ALA A 107 -5.93 -13.99 -30.54
N MET A 108 -5.32 -14.27 -31.68
CA MET A 108 -4.54 -15.50 -31.88
C MET A 108 -3.32 -15.26 -32.79
N LEU A 109 -2.35 -16.19 -32.72
CA LEU A 109 -1.13 -16.09 -33.49
C LEU A 109 -1.33 -16.60 -34.91
N ASP A 110 -2.00 -17.75 -35.06
CA ASP A 110 -2.26 -18.41 -36.34
C ASP A 110 -3.74 -18.28 -36.72
N VAL A 111 -4.02 -17.26 -37.51
CA VAL A 111 -5.39 -16.93 -37.95
C VAL A 111 -5.88 -17.80 -39.12
N SER A 112 -5.00 -18.63 -39.69
CA SER A 112 -5.32 -19.54 -40.82
C SER A 112 -5.89 -20.88 -40.36
N ASN A 113 -5.86 -21.18 -39.08
CA ASN A 113 -6.33 -22.44 -38.53
C ASN A 113 -7.86 -22.46 -38.34
N VAL A 114 -8.59 -22.77 -39.40
CA VAL A 114 -10.06 -22.83 -39.42
C VAL A 114 -10.59 -23.83 -38.39
N GLN A 115 -9.95 -25.00 -38.25
CA GLN A 115 -10.37 -26.04 -37.31
C GLN A 115 -10.34 -25.54 -35.84
N GLN A 116 -9.36 -24.72 -35.52
CA GLN A 116 -9.25 -24.09 -34.18
C GLN A 116 -10.34 -23.06 -33.95
N THR A 117 -10.70 -22.29 -34.96
CA THR A 117 -11.78 -21.31 -34.92
C THR A 117 -13.14 -21.98 -34.71
N ASP A 118 -13.40 -23.05 -35.44
CA ASP A 118 -14.62 -23.84 -35.34
C ASP A 118 -14.73 -24.50 -33.95
N TYR A 119 -13.63 -25.05 -33.44
CA TYR A 119 -13.56 -25.60 -32.08
C TYR A 119 -13.89 -24.55 -31.01
N LEU A 120 -13.31 -23.36 -31.12
CA LEU A 120 -13.60 -22.25 -30.19
C LEU A 120 -15.06 -21.83 -30.25
N SER A 121 -15.63 -21.72 -31.46
CA SER A 121 -17.03 -21.37 -31.66
C SER A 121 -17.99 -22.39 -31.05
N GLN A 122 -17.70 -23.68 -31.17
CA GLN A 122 -18.45 -24.75 -30.54
C GLN A 122 -18.33 -24.74 -29.02
N LEU A 123 -17.13 -24.49 -28.50
CA LEU A 123 -16.86 -24.46 -27.07
C LEU A 123 -17.64 -23.34 -26.37
N VAL A 124 -17.70 -22.16 -26.96
CA VAL A 124 -18.39 -20.99 -26.37
C VAL A 124 -19.84 -20.84 -26.82
N GLN A 125 -20.30 -21.68 -27.75
CA GLN A 125 -21.63 -21.64 -28.36
C GLN A 125 -22.01 -20.27 -28.94
N LYS A 126 -21.00 -19.54 -29.45
CA LYS A 126 -21.15 -18.21 -30.06
C LYS A 126 -20.21 -18.07 -31.27
N PRO A 127 -20.58 -17.24 -32.25
CA PRO A 127 -19.68 -16.92 -33.34
C PRO A 127 -18.38 -16.26 -32.83
N VAL A 128 -17.24 -16.68 -33.37
CA VAL A 128 -15.93 -16.15 -32.98
C VAL A 128 -15.39 -15.21 -34.06
N ARG A 129 -14.94 -14.05 -33.67
CA ARG A 129 -14.22 -13.10 -34.52
C ARG A 129 -12.74 -13.09 -34.16
N ILE A 130 -11.90 -13.35 -35.15
CA ILE A 130 -10.46 -13.48 -34.96
C ILE A 130 -9.78 -12.15 -35.22
N MET A 131 -8.79 -11.82 -34.39
CA MET A 131 -7.82 -10.75 -34.58
C MET A 131 -6.41 -11.33 -34.46
N MET A 132 -5.49 -10.83 -35.24
CA MET A 132 -4.10 -11.27 -35.15
C MET A 132 -3.37 -10.50 -34.04
N ALA A 133 -2.53 -11.21 -33.27
CA ALA A 133 -1.68 -10.57 -32.27
C ALA A 133 -0.28 -11.18 -32.24
N SER A 134 0.69 -10.43 -31.76
CA SER A 134 2.07 -10.89 -31.65
C SER A 134 2.23 -12.01 -30.62
N GLU A 135 3.16 -12.94 -30.86
CA GLU A 135 3.46 -14.03 -29.92
C GLU A 135 3.82 -13.51 -28.52
N LYS A 136 4.60 -12.43 -28.45
CA LYS A 136 4.98 -11.79 -27.20
C LYS A 136 3.78 -11.18 -26.49
N GLY A 137 2.88 -10.53 -27.22
CA GLY A 137 1.63 -9.99 -26.68
C GLY A 137 0.71 -11.08 -26.16
N LEU A 138 0.52 -12.17 -26.92
CA LEU A 138 -0.27 -13.33 -26.49
C LEU A 138 0.31 -13.99 -25.25
N LYS A 139 1.62 -14.24 -25.20
CA LYS A 139 2.28 -14.79 -24.00
C LYS A 139 2.10 -13.91 -22.78
N SER A 140 2.20 -12.59 -22.94
CA SER A 140 1.94 -11.61 -21.87
C SER A 140 0.48 -11.64 -21.41
N ALA A 141 -0.48 -11.75 -22.32
CA ALA A 141 -1.90 -11.86 -21.99
C ALA A 141 -2.23 -13.22 -21.34
N ILE A 142 -1.66 -14.32 -21.84
CA ILE A 142 -1.82 -15.67 -21.28
C ILE A 142 -1.24 -15.75 -19.86
N SER A 143 -0.16 -15.04 -19.57
CA SER A 143 0.38 -14.98 -18.21
C SER A 143 -0.58 -14.34 -17.20
N GLN A 144 -1.50 -13.49 -17.65
CA GLN A 144 -2.53 -12.89 -16.82
C GLN A 144 -3.68 -13.84 -16.43
N TYR A 145 -3.87 -14.94 -17.19
CA TYR A 145 -4.85 -15.98 -16.84
C TYR A 145 -4.57 -16.65 -15.50
N ARG A 146 -3.31 -16.75 -15.15
CA ARG A 146 -2.86 -17.41 -13.94
C ARG A 146 -2.36 -16.44 -12.87
N GLY A 147 -2.42 -15.11 -13.10
CA GLY A 147 -1.57 -14.20 -12.38
C GLY A 147 -0.13 -14.73 -12.44
N ASP A 148 0.89 -14.14 -11.91
CA ASP A 148 2.27 -14.69 -11.94
C ASP A 148 2.46 -16.09 -11.24
N PHE A 149 1.38 -16.83 -11.00
CA PHE A 149 1.28 -18.05 -10.19
C PHE A 149 1.60 -19.35 -10.91
N THR A 150 1.75 -19.35 -12.25
CA THR A 150 2.24 -20.54 -12.98
C THR A 150 3.65 -20.95 -12.58
N ALA A 151 4.47 -19.98 -12.16
CA ALA A 151 5.78 -20.27 -11.59
C ALA A 151 5.63 -21.06 -10.28
N VAL A 152 4.61 -20.77 -9.47
CA VAL A 152 4.33 -21.46 -8.21
C VAL A 152 3.81 -22.89 -8.43
N GLU A 153 2.87 -23.12 -9.36
CA GLU A 153 2.35 -24.47 -9.64
C GLU A 153 3.36 -25.40 -10.36
N LYS A 154 4.13 -24.87 -11.31
CA LYS A 154 5.26 -25.63 -11.90
C LYS A 154 6.30 -25.96 -10.85
N ALA A 155 6.50 -25.02 -9.94
CA ALA A 155 7.42 -25.16 -8.85
C ALA A 155 7.00 -26.26 -7.87
N VAL A 156 5.71 -26.39 -7.57
CA VAL A 156 5.15 -27.45 -6.70
C VAL A 156 5.32 -28.84 -7.29
N LYS A 157 5.12 -29.01 -8.61
CA LYS A 157 5.25 -30.33 -9.28
C LYS A 157 6.70 -30.82 -9.41
N THR A 158 7.71 -29.94 -9.29
CA THR A 158 9.13 -30.29 -9.33
C THR A 158 9.74 -30.52 -7.94
N SER A 159 9.07 -30.11 -6.85
CA SER A 159 9.61 -30.21 -5.48
C SER A 159 9.55 -31.64 -4.88
N GLU A 160 8.90 -32.58 -5.54
CA GLU A 160 8.92 -34.00 -5.11
C GLU A 160 10.24 -34.72 -5.44
N ALA A 161 11.20 -34.05 -6.09
CA ALA A 161 12.40 -34.71 -6.62
C ALA A 161 13.76 -34.27 -6.02
N ASP A 162 13.87 -33.10 -5.35
CA ASP A 162 15.19 -32.59 -4.91
C ASP A 162 15.17 -31.96 -3.50
N GLU A 163 15.31 -32.80 -2.49
CA GLU A 163 15.84 -32.39 -1.19
C GLU A 163 17.33 -32.74 -1.14
N ALA A 164 18.23 -31.76 -1.22
CA ALA A 164 19.50 -31.71 -0.45
C ALA A 164 20.42 -30.54 -0.88
N SER A 165 20.90 -29.86 0.12
CA SER A 165 22.22 -29.24 0.28
C SER A 165 22.38 -27.71 0.29
N HIS A 166 22.68 -27.23 1.49
CA HIS A 166 23.79 -26.40 2.01
C HIS A 166 23.82 -24.87 1.83
N GLY A 167 23.91 -24.20 3.00
CA GLY A 167 25.01 -23.24 3.27
C GLY A 167 24.70 -21.75 3.35
N ALA A 168 25.00 -21.23 4.49
CA ALA A 168 24.71 -19.96 5.15
C ALA A 168 25.16 -18.63 4.48
N ASN A 169 24.42 -17.56 4.85
CA ASN A 169 24.78 -16.13 4.92
C ASN A 169 25.04 -15.36 3.61
N VAL A 170 24.04 -14.94 3.01
CA VAL A 170 23.53 -13.64 2.55
C VAL A 170 22.13 -13.89 2.02
N LYS A 171 21.11 -13.18 2.55
CA LYS A 171 19.71 -13.56 2.32
C LYS A 171 19.19 -13.05 0.98
N ILE A 172 19.83 -13.44 -0.09
CA ILE A 172 19.23 -13.53 -1.40
C ILE A 172 18.38 -14.80 -1.35
N ILE A 173 17.06 -14.68 -1.55
CA ILE A 173 16.22 -15.85 -1.79
C ILE A 173 16.75 -16.44 -3.10
N THR A 174 17.63 -17.40 -3.01
CA THR A 174 18.18 -18.08 -4.18
C THR A 174 17.01 -18.69 -4.94
N GLN A 175 16.86 -18.30 -6.21
CA GLN A 175 15.69 -18.59 -7.04
C GLN A 175 15.54 -20.07 -7.46
N ASP A 176 16.37 -20.97 -6.93
CA ASP A 176 16.51 -22.33 -7.46
C ASP A 176 15.47 -23.33 -6.92
N SER A 177 14.78 -23.00 -5.81
CA SER A 177 13.70 -23.84 -5.30
C SER A 177 12.34 -23.28 -5.66
N PRO A 178 11.40 -24.15 -6.02
CA PRO A 178 10.00 -23.78 -6.31
C PRO A 178 9.31 -23.00 -5.19
N ILE A 179 9.56 -23.37 -3.95
CA ILE A 179 9.02 -22.71 -2.76
C ILE A 179 9.62 -21.31 -2.57
N SER A 180 10.92 -21.16 -2.87
CA SER A 180 11.58 -19.85 -2.83
C SER A 180 10.99 -18.90 -3.89
N LYS A 181 10.66 -19.40 -5.08
CA LYS A 181 9.97 -18.62 -6.14
C LYS A 181 8.57 -18.21 -5.69
N ALA A 182 7.82 -19.13 -5.06
CA ALA A 182 6.50 -18.82 -4.53
C ALA A 182 6.56 -17.69 -3.49
N LEU A 183 7.45 -17.80 -2.50
CA LEU A 183 7.64 -16.78 -1.48
C LEU A 183 8.08 -15.44 -2.10
N SER A 184 9.05 -15.47 -3.02
CA SER A 184 9.53 -14.27 -3.73
C SER A 184 8.40 -13.58 -4.51
N THR A 185 7.54 -14.34 -5.18
CA THR A 185 6.37 -13.80 -5.91
C THR A 185 5.38 -13.14 -4.96
N ILE A 186 5.07 -13.78 -3.82
CA ILE A 186 4.20 -13.21 -2.78
C ILE A 186 4.77 -11.88 -2.27
N LEU A 187 6.07 -11.86 -1.92
CA LEU A 187 6.75 -10.67 -1.41
C LEU A 187 6.81 -9.55 -2.45
N THR A 188 7.12 -9.88 -3.70
CA THR A 188 7.17 -8.91 -4.80
C THR A 188 5.80 -8.30 -5.05
N PHE A 189 4.73 -9.10 -5.09
CA PHE A 189 3.37 -8.61 -5.23
C PHE A 189 3.00 -7.68 -4.07
N ALA A 190 3.25 -8.11 -2.83
CA ALA A 190 2.91 -7.33 -1.65
C ALA A 190 3.66 -5.99 -1.59
N THR A 191 4.95 -5.98 -1.94
CA THR A 191 5.76 -4.76 -2.00
C THR A 191 5.27 -3.81 -3.10
N LYS A 192 5.01 -4.32 -4.32
CA LYS A 192 4.46 -3.51 -5.43
C LYS A 192 3.10 -2.91 -5.11
N SER A 193 2.26 -3.66 -4.41
CA SER A 193 0.93 -3.22 -3.97
C SER A 193 0.97 -2.34 -2.71
N LYS A 194 2.17 -2.04 -2.16
CA LYS A 194 2.36 -1.31 -0.89
C LYS A 194 1.54 -1.91 0.26
N ALA A 195 1.48 -3.24 0.32
CA ALA A 195 0.84 -3.93 1.42
C ALA A 195 1.63 -3.71 2.71
N SER A 196 0.94 -3.54 3.83
CA SER A 196 1.54 -3.48 5.16
C SER A 196 1.80 -4.85 5.77
N ASP A 197 0.91 -5.81 5.50
CA ASP A 197 0.98 -7.15 6.06
C ASP A 197 0.58 -8.19 5.00
N ILE A 198 1.21 -9.37 5.08
CA ILE A 198 0.84 -10.57 4.33
C ILE A 198 0.39 -11.62 5.34
N HIS A 199 -0.76 -12.20 5.11
CA HIS A 199 -1.30 -13.30 5.90
C HIS A 199 -1.32 -14.55 5.03
N ILE A 200 -0.64 -15.61 5.47
CA ILE A 200 -0.65 -16.94 4.85
C ILE A 200 -1.43 -17.84 5.81
N GLU A 201 -2.63 -18.22 5.41
CA GLU A 201 -3.62 -18.83 6.29
C GLU A 201 -3.99 -20.23 5.79
N PRO A 202 -3.66 -21.28 6.56
CA PRO A 202 -4.04 -22.62 6.21
C PRO A 202 -5.54 -22.85 6.49
N LEU A 203 -6.23 -23.39 5.50
CA LEU A 203 -7.57 -23.93 5.61
C LEU A 203 -7.51 -25.46 5.49
N GLU A 204 -8.65 -26.12 5.61
CA GLU A 204 -8.74 -27.58 5.48
C GLU A 204 -8.17 -28.12 4.15
N LYS A 205 -8.52 -27.47 3.04
CA LYS A 205 -8.18 -27.94 1.67
C LYS A 205 -7.31 -26.98 0.87
N ALA A 206 -7.01 -25.80 1.39
CA ALA A 206 -6.30 -24.75 0.68
C ALA A 206 -5.40 -23.95 1.61
N LEU A 207 -4.48 -23.22 1.04
CA LEU A 207 -3.67 -22.20 1.71
C LEU A 207 -4.04 -20.84 1.10
N ILE A 208 -4.62 -19.94 1.91
CA ILE A 208 -5.05 -18.61 1.45
C ILE A 208 -3.97 -17.58 1.77
N VAL A 209 -3.61 -16.78 0.78
CA VAL A 209 -2.76 -15.62 0.98
C VAL A 209 -3.60 -14.35 0.89
N ARG A 210 -3.58 -13.55 1.94
CA ARG A 210 -4.23 -12.23 1.99
C ARG A 210 -3.19 -11.16 2.23
N CYS A 211 -3.37 -10.01 1.60
CA CYS A 211 -2.54 -8.83 1.82
C CYS A 211 -3.37 -7.70 2.39
N ARG A 212 -2.82 -6.97 3.36
CA ARG A 212 -3.42 -5.74 3.87
C ARG A 212 -2.93 -4.56 3.05
N ILE A 213 -3.79 -4.02 2.19
CA ILE A 213 -3.49 -2.89 1.31
C ILE A 213 -4.36 -1.71 1.76
N ASP A 214 -3.73 -0.57 2.03
CA ASP A 214 -4.39 0.63 2.56
C ASP A 214 -5.32 0.34 3.77
N GLY A 215 -4.86 -0.56 4.67
CA GLY A 215 -5.56 -0.94 5.90
C GLY A 215 -6.63 -2.01 5.71
N VAL A 216 -6.98 -2.41 4.48
CA VAL A 216 -8.00 -3.42 4.18
C VAL A 216 -7.34 -4.74 3.81
N LEU A 217 -7.75 -5.83 4.48
CA LEU A 217 -7.27 -7.18 4.20
C LEU A 217 -8.02 -7.77 3.00
N ARG A 218 -7.28 -8.20 1.97
CA ARG A 218 -7.83 -8.73 0.71
C ARG A 218 -7.23 -10.08 0.39
N LYS A 219 -8.04 -11.02 -0.10
CA LYS A 219 -7.56 -12.29 -0.66
C LYS A 219 -6.83 -11.98 -1.97
N VAL A 220 -5.58 -12.42 -2.07
CA VAL A 220 -4.72 -12.21 -3.24
C VAL A 220 -4.57 -13.49 -4.04
N MET A 221 -4.42 -14.63 -3.35
CA MET A 221 -4.26 -15.92 -3.99
C MET A 221 -4.73 -17.07 -3.13
N GLU A 222 -4.95 -18.19 -3.78
CA GLU A 222 -5.19 -19.48 -3.16
C GLU A 222 -4.18 -20.49 -3.69
N LEU A 223 -3.57 -21.23 -2.79
CA LEU A 223 -2.51 -22.19 -3.10
C LEU A 223 -2.95 -23.60 -2.64
N PRO A 224 -2.41 -24.66 -3.24
CA PRO A 224 -2.66 -26.00 -2.74
C PRO A 224 -2.18 -26.18 -1.30
N LYS A 225 -2.96 -26.89 -0.48
CA LYS A 225 -2.61 -27.19 0.92
C LYS A 225 -1.26 -27.87 1.07
N THR A 226 -0.89 -28.67 0.10
CA THR A 226 0.35 -29.48 0.09
C THR A 226 1.64 -28.67 0.19
N ILE A 227 1.62 -27.38 -0.22
CA ILE A 227 2.82 -26.54 -0.18
C ILE A 227 3.03 -25.85 1.18
N GLU A 228 2.05 -25.88 2.07
CA GLU A 228 2.12 -25.17 3.35
C GLU A 228 3.36 -25.57 4.19
N PRO A 229 3.63 -26.86 4.45
CA PRO A 229 4.76 -27.24 5.31
C PRO A 229 6.10 -26.73 4.78
N ALA A 230 6.31 -26.82 3.46
CA ALA A 230 7.53 -26.37 2.81
C ALA A 230 7.65 -24.83 2.79
N LEU A 231 6.54 -24.11 2.60
CA LEU A 231 6.52 -22.65 2.62
C LEU A 231 6.77 -22.11 4.03
N VAL A 232 6.12 -22.69 5.05
CA VAL A 232 6.31 -22.33 6.47
C VAL A 232 7.74 -22.63 6.90
N SER A 233 8.28 -23.82 6.58
CA SER A 233 9.68 -24.17 6.88
C SER A 233 10.65 -23.19 6.23
N ARG A 234 10.40 -22.77 4.97
CA ARG A 234 11.25 -21.77 4.31
C ARG A 234 11.22 -20.43 5.01
N VAL A 235 10.04 -19.97 5.46
CA VAL A 235 9.91 -18.73 6.25
C VAL A 235 10.64 -18.86 7.59
N LYS A 236 10.51 -19.98 8.30
CA LYS A 236 11.23 -20.25 9.56
C LYS A 236 12.74 -20.19 9.37
N ILE A 237 13.28 -20.82 8.32
CA ILE A 237 14.72 -20.78 7.99
C ILE A 237 15.18 -19.34 7.76
N LEU A 238 14.45 -18.58 6.93
CA LEU A 238 14.80 -17.19 6.64
C LEU A 238 14.72 -16.29 7.87
N SER A 239 13.85 -16.60 8.82
CA SER A 239 13.64 -15.83 10.05
C SER A 239 14.48 -16.31 11.22
N ASN A 240 15.28 -17.36 11.02
CA ASN A 240 16.08 -18.01 12.06
C ASN A 240 15.25 -18.59 13.22
N LEU A 241 14.06 -19.16 12.87
CA LEU A 241 13.13 -19.79 13.80
C LEU A 241 13.35 -21.30 13.86
N LYS A 242 12.82 -21.96 14.89
CA LYS A 242 12.88 -23.42 15.05
C LYS A 242 11.97 -24.11 14.05
N ILE A 243 12.56 -24.92 13.16
CA ILE A 243 11.82 -25.59 12.06
C ILE A 243 10.93 -26.70 12.60
N ASP A 244 11.41 -27.41 13.60
CA ASP A 244 10.78 -28.58 14.22
C ASP A 244 9.74 -28.23 15.31
N GLU A 245 9.60 -26.96 15.67
CA GLU A 245 8.62 -26.53 16.66
C GLU A 245 7.34 -26.00 15.96
N HIS A 246 6.22 -26.71 16.19
CA HIS A 246 4.92 -26.42 15.56
C HIS A 246 3.80 -26.16 16.59
N ARG A 247 4.11 -26.18 17.89
CA ARG A 247 3.11 -26.14 18.97
C ARG A 247 2.98 -24.81 19.66
N ILE A 248 3.97 -23.93 19.49
CA ILE A 248 4.02 -22.62 20.13
C ILE A 248 4.22 -21.51 19.08
N PRO A 249 3.74 -20.29 19.33
CA PRO A 249 4.04 -19.15 18.50
C PRO A 249 5.55 -18.85 18.44
N GLN A 250 6.00 -18.36 17.29
CA GLN A 250 7.38 -17.94 17.06
C GLN A 250 7.42 -16.60 16.34
N ASP A 251 8.29 -15.70 16.79
CA ASP A 251 8.50 -14.39 16.18
C ASP A 251 9.92 -14.28 15.64
N GLY A 252 10.09 -13.65 14.49
CA GLY A 252 11.39 -13.49 13.84
C GLY A 252 11.41 -12.32 12.88
N GLN A 253 12.57 -12.12 12.28
CA GLN A 253 12.76 -11.06 11.29
C GLN A 253 13.86 -11.42 10.30
N PHE A 254 13.73 -10.92 9.07
CA PHE A 254 14.80 -10.97 8.08
C PHE A 254 14.66 -9.83 7.07
N THR A 255 15.75 -9.52 6.40
CA THR A 255 15.78 -8.55 5.29
C THR A 255 15.87 -9.29 3.99
N VAL A 256 15.09 -8.85 3.00
CA VAL A 256 15.07 -9.42 1.65
C VAL A 256 15.27 -8.33 0.61
N LEU A 257 15.91 -8.69 -0.50
CA LEU A 257 16.03 -7.83 -1.67
C LEU A 257 14.84 -8.10 -2.60
N VAL A 258 13.96 -7.08 -2.77
CA VAL A 258 12.82 -7.13 -3.70
C VAL A 258 12.98 -6.02 -4.74
N ASP A 259 13.03 -6.37 -6.01
CA ASP A 259 13.24 -5.42 -7.13
C ASP A 259 14.43 -4.46 -6.89
N GLY A 260 15.53 -4.96 -6.31
CA GLY A 260 16.73 -4.19 -6.02
C GLY A 260 16.66 -3.28 -4.78
N LYS A 261 15.58 -3.36 -3.99
CA LYS A 261 15.41 -2.63 -2.73
C LYS A 261 15.43 -3.57 -1.54
N GLU A 262 16.11 -3.18 -0.49
CA GLU A 262 16.05 -3.89 0.78
C GLU A 262 14.73 -3.62 1.48
N VAL A 263 14.05 -4.71 1.86
CA VAL A 263 12.79 -4.69 2.59
C VAL A 263 12.98 -5.49 3.87
N ASP A 264 12.76 -4.84 5.01
CA ASP A 264 12.77 -5.50 6.30
C ASP A 264 11.41 -6.13 6.58
N LEU A 265 11.42 -7.37 7.01
CA LEU A 265 10.22 -8.17 7.28
C LEU A 265 10.23 -8.64 8.74
N ARG A 266 9.07 -8.48 9.41
CA ARG A 266 8.80 -9.11 10.72
C ARG A 266 7.80 -10.23 10.53
N ILE A 267 8.12 -11.37 11.09
CA ILE A 267 7.39 -12.60 10.93
C ILE A 267 6.82 -13.05 12.26
N ALA A 268 5.53 -13.34 12.29
CA ALA A 268 4.89 -14.06 13.39
C ALA A 268 4.28 -15.34 12.83
N ILE A 269 4.61 -16.48 13.42
CA ILE A 269 4.07 -17.79 13.08
C ILE A 269 3.30 -18.32 14.28
N SER A 270 2.08 -18.77 14.07
CA SER A 270 1.26 -19.32 15.15
C SER A 270 0.57 -20.60 14.70
N PRO A 271 0.53 -21.63 15.56
CA PRO A 271 -0.23 -22.84 15.30
C PRO A 271 -1.73 -22.51 15.27
N VAL A 272 -2.42 -23.07 14.29
CA VAL A 272 -3.88 -22.97 14.13
C VAL A 272 -4.45 -24.36 13.84
N ILE A 273 -5.77 -24.52 13.83
CA ILE A 273 -6.42 -25.83 13.66
C ILE A 273 -5.93 -26.58 12.41
N TRP A 274 -5.72 -25.86 11.32
CA TRP A 274 -5.38 -26.45 10.01
C TRP A 274 -3.89 -26.37 9.64
N GLY A 275 -3.00 -26.10 10.58
CA GLY A 275 -1.55 -26.00 10.36
C GLY A 275 -0.92 -24.80 11.05
N GLU A 276 -0.01 -24.09 10.38
CA GLU A 276 0.65 -22.89 10.92
C GLU A 276 0.28 -21.65 10.09
N GLN A 277 -0.29 -20.65 10.73
CA GLN A 277 -0.52 -19.35 10.14
C GLN A 277 0.76 -18.51 10.17
N VAL A 278 1.10 -17.89 9.07
CA VAL A 278 2.21 -16.95 8.97
C VAL A 278 1.69 -15.54 8.71
N VAL A 279 2.11 -14.59 9.52
CA VAL A 279 1.89 -13.17 9.29
C VAL A 279 3.24 -12.50 9.05
N ILE A 280 3.38 -11.83 7.91
CA ILE A 280 4.60 -11.10 7.54
C ILE A 280 4.25 -9.61 7.48
N ARG A 281 4.82 -8.82 8.37
CA ARG A 281 4.73 -7.36 8.31
C ARG A 281 5.87 -6.81 7.46
N ILE A 282 5.52 -5.99 6.49
CA ILE A 282 6.46 -5.34 5.57
C ILE A 282 6.82 -3.97 6.13
N LEU A 283 8.11 -3.75 6.41
CA LEU A 283 8.63 -2.47 6.86
C LEU A 283 9.20 -1.72 5.64
N ASP A 284 8.34 -0.98 4.96
CA ASP A 284 8.74 -0.21 3.78
C ASP A 284 9.44 1.08 4.19
N LYS A 285 10.74 1.18 3.89
CA LYS A 285 11.56 2.37 4.14
C LYS A 285 11.24 3.52 3.18
N SER A 286 10.55 3.28 2.08
CA SER A 286 10.32 4.29 1.03
C SER A 286 9.24 5.34 1.38
N GLY A 287 8.38 5.06 2.37
CA GLY A 287 7.33 5.96 2.86
C GLY A 287 7.75 6.89 4.01
N THR A 288 9.02 6.84 4.42
CA THR A 288 9.51 7.42 5.69
C THR A 288 9.84 8.90 5.63
N THR A 289 9.69 9.56 4.49
CA THR A 289 10.09 10.96 4.28
C THR A 289 8.93 11.94 4.15
N LEU A 290 7.71 11.52 4.49
CA LEU A 290 6.55 12.42 4.40
C LEU A 290 6.63 13.52 5.46
N ASP A 291 6.49 14.77 5.01
CA ASP A 291 6.28 15.91 5.89
C ASP A 291 4.86 15.85 6.49
N ILE A 292 4.68 16.48 7.62
CA ILE A 292 3.41 16.41 8.37
C ILE A 292 2.24 16.97 7.56
N GLU A 293 2.48 17.94 6.69
CA GLU A 293 1.52 18.52 5.75
C GLU A 293 1.10 17.48 4.70
N GLN A 294 2.03 16.71 4.17
CA GLN A 294 1.74 15.63 3.21
C GLN A 294 0.94 14.50 3.84
N MET A 295 1.07 14.32 5.15
CA MET A 295 0.25 13.38 5.93
C MET A 295 -1.18 13.89 6.12
N GLY A 296 -1.45 15.16 5.84
CA GLY A 296 -2.78 15.79 5.88
C GLY A 296 -3.06 16.60 7.14
N MET A 297 -2.03 16.96 7.93
CA MET A 297 -2.17 17.94 9.01
C MET A 297 -1.90 19.33 8.43
N THR A 298 -2.90 20.22 8.47
CA THR A 298 -2.84 21.53 7.81
C THR A 298 -3.48 22.61 8.70
N GLY A 299 -3.32 23.88 8.31
CA GLY A 299 -4.01 25.03 8.90
C GLY A 299 -3.86 25.16 10.40
N HIS A 300 -4.96 25.35 11.06
CA HIS A 300 -5.01 25.58 12.51
C HIS A 300 -4.41 24.44 13.34
N ALA A 301 -4.68 23.19 12.96
CA ALA A 301 -4.12 22.01 13.64
C ALA A 301 -2.59 21.96 13.54
N LEU A 302 -2.03 22.27 12.37
CA LEU A 302 -0.59 22.35 12.18
C LEU A 302 0.03 23.47 13.02
N LYS A 303 -0.57 24.67 13.00
CA LYS A 303 -0.09 25.83 13.79
C LYS A 303 -0.07 25.51 15.28
N MET A 304 -1.06 24.79 15.82
CA MET A 304 -1.07 24.36 17.24
C MET A 304 0.10 23.43 17.55
N VAL A 305 0.40 22.48 16.67
CA VAL A 305 1.53 21.56 16.85
C VAL A 305 2.86 22.29 16.73
N GLU A 306 3.01 23.20 15.76
CA GLU A 306 4.20 24.03 15.59
C GLU A 306 4.50 24.87 16.84
N ARG A 307 3.47 25.48 17.46
CA ARG A 307 3.64 26.18 18.74
C ARG A 307 4.06 25.22 19.85
N GLY A 308 3.52 23.99 19.85
CA GLY A 308 3.88 22.98 20.84
C GLY A 308 5.35 22.52 20.74
N ILE A 309 5.84 22.26 19.53
CA ILE A 309 7.23 21.83 19.31
C ILE A 309 8.25 22.97 19.41
N ALA A 310 7.81 24.22 19.32
CA ALA A 310 8.68 25.40 19.51
C ALA A 310 8.95 25.71 21.00
N LYS A 311 8.21 25.09 21.92
CA LYS A 311 8.47 25.23 23.36
C LYS A 311 9.76 24.49 23.73
N PRO A 312 10.58 25.03 24.64
CA PRO A 312 11.86 24.42 25.00
C PRO A 312 11.70 23.08 25.74
N ASN A 313 10.58 22.87 26.40
CA ASN A 313 10.27 21.67 27.16
C ASN A 313 8.76 21.42 27.22
N GLY A 314 8.38 20.28 27.77
CA GLY A 314 6.99 19.85 27.90
C GLY A 314 6.71 18.60 27.09
N MET A 315 5.44 18.21 26.98
CA MET A 315 5.04 16.97 26.33
C MET A 315 4.12 17.21 25.14
N ILE A 316 4.38 16.48 24.06
CA ILE A 316 3.49 16.36 22.91
C ILE A 316 3.08 14.90 22.80
N LEU A 317 1.77 14.66 22.95
CA LEU A 317 1.23 13.31 23.00
C LEU A 317 0.30 13.03 21.82
N THR A 318 0.45 11.86 21.21
CA THR A 318 -0.45 11.41 20.15
C THR A 318 -1.29 10.23 20.63
N SER A 319 -2.56 10.21 20.25
CA SER A 319 -3.49 9.12 20.54
C SER A 319 -4.08 8.49 19.28
N GLY A 320 -4.55 7.27 19.44
CA GLY A 320 -5.23 6.53 18.39
C GLY A 320 -4.96 5.03 18.47
N PRO A 321 -5.72 4.20 17.75
CA PRO A 321 -5.51 2.76 17.74
C PRO A 321 -4.21 2.39 17.02
N THR A 322 -3.86 1.10 17.08
CA THR A 322 -2.76 0.55 16.29
C THR A 322 -3.00 0.80 14.80
N GLY A 323 -1.97 1.23 14.09
CA GLY A 323 -2.03 1.53 12.65
C GLY A 323 -2.67 2.88 12.30
N SER A 324 -2.93 3.76 13.28
CA SER A 324 -3.42 5.13 13.01
C SER A 324 -2.33 6.11 12.53
N GLY A 325 -1.07 5.68 12.47
CA GLY A 325 0.05 6.48 11.99
C GLY A 325 0.74 7.33 13.06
N LYS A 326 0.54 7.05 14.35
CA LYS A 326 1.13 7.81 15.48
C LYS A 326 2.65 7.95 15.38
N SER A 327 3.37 6.83 15.24
CA SER A 327 4.83 6.83 15.14
C SER A 327 5.31 7.63 13.93
N THR A 328 4.62 7.51 12.79
CA THR A 328 4.95 8.29 11.58
C THR A 328 4.80 9.78 11.81
N THR A 329 3.74 10.21 12.54
CA THR A 329 3.54 11.61 12.92
C THR A 329 4.65 12.08 13.87
N LEU A 330 4.97 11.32 14.91
CA LEU A 330 6.06 11.68 15.82
C LEU A 330 7.41 11.77 15.09
N TYR A 331 7.71 10.86 14.19
CA TYR A 331 8.92 10.92 13.38
C TYR A 331 8.96 12.14 12.46
N ALA A 332 7.83 12.54 11.88
CA ALA A 332 7.74 13.77 11.09
C ALA A 332 8.02 15.02 11.94
N LEU A 333 7.49 15.06 13.17
CA LEU A 333 7.74 16.15 14.14
C LEU A 333 9.19 16.18 14.58
N ILE A 334 9.79 15.03 14.92
CA ILE A 334 11.21 14.92 15.28
C ILE A 334 12.09 15.43 14.14
N ARG A 335 11.80 15.05 12.91
CA ARG A 335 12.56 15.51 11.74
C ARG A 335 12.48 17.03 11.56
N ARG A 336 11.33 17.64 11.87
CA ARG A 336 11.13 19.09 11.75
C ARG A 336 11.95 19.90 12.74
N ILE A 337 12.22 19.36 13.93
CA ILE A 337 13.01 20.02 14.99
C ILE A 337 14.49 19.60 14.99
N LYS A 338 14.82 18.51 14.29
CA LYS A 338 16.17 17.96 14.24
C LYS A 338 17.16 18.98 13.68
N SER A 339 18.24 19.21 14.42
CA SER A 339 19.41 19.98 13.98
C SER A 339 20.68 19.41 14.63
N ASP A 340 21.85 19.79 14.14
CA ASP A 340 23.14 19.32 14.67
C ASP A 340 23.38 19.74 16.13
N GLY A 341 22.69 20.77 16.61
CA GLY A 341 22.80 21.28 17.98
C GLY A 341 21.81 20.64 18.95
N ILE A 342 20.98 19.67 18.55
CA ILE A 342 19.93 19.08 19.38
C ILE A 342 20.17 17.57 19.54
N ASN A 343 20.36 17.10 20.77
CA ASN A 343 20.46 15.68 21.06
C ASN A 343 19.08 15.04 21.19
N ILE A 344 18.72 14.20 20.22
CA ILE A 344 17.44 13.51 20.18
C ILE A 344 17.66 12.04 20.48
N VAL A 345 16.96 11.53 21.50
CA VAL A 345 17.02 10.10 21.89
C VAL A 345 15.61 9.52 21.89
N THR A 346 15.45 8.36 21.26
CA THR A 346 14.16 7.64 21.24
C THR A 346 14.28 6.29 21.96
N LEU A 347 13.15 5.85 22.51
CA LEU A 347 12.97 4.53 23.12
C LEU A 347 11.71 3.88 22.56
N GLU A 348 11.85 2.78 21.83
CA GLU A 348 10.80 2.23 20.98
C GLU A 348 10.64 0.71 21.12
N ASP A 349 9.44 0.19 20.89
CA ASP A 349 9.11 -1.24 20.94
C ASP A 349 8.25 -1.68 19.72
N PRO A 350 8.94 -2.04 18.65
CA PRO A 350 10.35 -1.81 18.33
C PRO A 350 10.57 -0.54 17.48
N VAL A 351 11.83 -0.23 17.13
CA VAL A 351 12.16 0.83 16.14
C VAL A 351 11.54 0.46 14.80
N GLU A 352 10.69 1.34 14.24
CA GLU A 352 10.02 1.08 12.96
C GLU A 352 10.95 1.29 11.77
N TYR A 353 11.74 2.36 11.76
CA TYR A 353 12.81 2.60 10.80
C TYR A 353 13.90 3.50 11.38
N LYS A 354 15.10 3.38 10.85
CA LYS A 354 16.25 4.16 11.29
C LYS A 354 16.16 5.60 10.83
N MET A 355 16.47 6.52 11.73
CA MET A 355 16.56 7.95 11.46
C MET A 355 18.00 8.43 11.65
N ASP A 356 18.60 8.93 10.58
CA ASP A 356 19.96 9.50 10.68
C ASP A 356 19.99 10.69 11.66
N GLY A 357 21.01 10.73 12.52
CA GLY A 357 21.18 11.78 13.53
C GLY A 357 20.14 11.76 14.65
N VAL A 358 19.55 10.60 14.93
CA VAL A 358 18.71 10.32 16.10
C VAL A 358 19.24 9.07 16.78
N ASN A 359 19.41 9.14 18.09
CA ASN A 359 19.85 7.99 18.90
C ASN A 359 18.64 7.13 19.24
N GLN A 360 18.41 6.03 18.50
CA GLN A 360 17.24 5.18 18.66
C GLN A 360 17.59 3.95 19.49
N ILE A 361 16.91 3.78 20.62
CA ILE A 361 17.04 2.64 21.54
C ILE A 361 15.82 1.75 21.38
N GLN A 362 16.04 0.47 21.14
CA GLN A 362 14.96 -0.50 21.12
C GLN A 362 14.82 -1.22 22.46
N VAL A 363 13.61 -1.29 22.98
CA VAL A 363 13.25 -2.07 24.17
C VAL A 363 13.66 -3.54 23.98
N ASN A 364 14.20 -4.12 25.03
CA ASN A 364 14.54 -5.54 25.11
C ASN A 364 14.22 -6.06 26.52
N VAL A 365 13.01 -6.54 26.70
CA VAL A 365 12.50 -6.98 28.01
C VAL A 365 13.30 -8.13 28.56
N ASP A 366 13.76 -9.06 27.70
CA ASP A 366 14.57 -10.23 28.10
C ASP A 366 15.92 -9.82 28.68
N ALA A 367 16.47 -8.68 28.24
CA ALA A 367 17.70 -8.09 28.77
C ALA A 367 17.42 -7.09 29.92
N GLY A 368 16.17 -6.94 30.38
CA GLY A 368 15.78 -5.98 31.41
C GLY A 368 15.67 -4.53 30.95
N LEU A 369 15.82 -4.26 29.64
CA LEU A 369 15.66 -2.92 29.05
C LEU A 369 14.17 -2.66 28.74
N THR A 370 13.44 -2.27 29.77
CA THR A 370 12.02 -1.84 29.70
C THR A 370 11.91 -0.35 29.32
N PHE A 371 10.70 0.17 29.04
CA PHE A 371 10.47 1.60 28.82
C PHE A 371 10.94 2.42 30.03
N ALA A 372 10.60 2.03 31.25
CA ALA A 372 11.02 2.75 32.45
C ALA A 372 12.55 2.71 32.65
N ALA A 373 13.17 1.54 32.51
CA ALA A 373 14.63 1.41 32.65
C ALA A 373 15.38 2.20 31.56
N GLY A 374 14.92 2.13 30.32
CA GLY A 374 15.49 2.86 29.19
C GLY A 374 15.37 4.37 29.37
N LEU A 375 14.20 4.87 29.79
CA LEU A 375 13.96 6.30 29.99
C LEU A 375 14.85 6.85 31.12
N ARG A 376 15.03 6.13 32.24
CA ARG A 376 16.00 6.52 33.27
C ARG A 376 17.45 6.59 32.73
N SER A 377 17.80 5.73 31.79
CA SER A 377 19.11 5.78 31.15
C SER A 377 19.26 6.99 30.22
N ILE A 378 18.23 7.27 29.42
CA ILE A 378 18.20 8.39 28.49
C ILE A 378 18.40 9.72 29.20
N LEU A 379 17.73 9.92 30.35
CA LEU A 379 17.83 11.16 31.14
C LEU A 379 19.26 11.43 31.69
N ARG A 380 20.19 10.47 31.58
CA ARG A 380 21.61 10.66 31.89
C ARG A 380 22.51 10.85 30.66
N GLN A 381 21.92 10.96 29.48
CA GLN A 381 22.63 11.10 28.21
C GLN A 381 22.54 12.54 27.66
N ASP A 382 22.20 13.49 28.52
CA ASP A 382 22.06 14.91 28.15
C ASP A 382 21.17 15.12 26.89
N PRO A 383 19.93 14.60 26.90
CA PRO A 383 19.04 14.76 25.77
C PRO A 383 18.33 16.14 25.82
N ASP A 384 18.13 16.77 24.68
CA ASP A 384 17.21 17.92 24.54
C ASP A 384 15.78 17.42 24.26
N VAL A 385 15.69 16.37 23.45
CA VAL A 385 14.43 15.79 23.00
C VAL A 385 14.41 14.28 23.28
N VAL A 386 13.33 13.84 23.92
CA VAL A 386 13.10 12.42 24.23
C VAL A 386 11.82 11.95 23.57
N MET A 387 11.88 10.84 22.85
CA MET A 387 10.67 10.17 22.38
C MET A 387 10.53 8.81 23.07
N VAL A 388 9.40 8.63 23.76
CA VAL A 388 8.99 7.34 24.32
C VAL A 388 7.91 6.77 23.42
N GLY A 389 8.16 5.63 22.79
CA GLY A 389 7.28 5.03 21.79
C GLY A 389 5.83 4.96 22.24
N GLU A 390 5.61 4.53 23.47
CA GLU A 390 4.28 4.55 24.10
C GLU A 390 4.36 4.57 25.63
N ILE A 391 3.34 5.14 26.26
CA ILE A 391 3.13 5.10 27.71
C ILE A 391 2.02 4.09 28.01
N ARG A 392 2.37 2.98 28.68
CA ARG A 392 1.45 1.90 29.06
C ARG A 392 1.16 1.85 30.55
N ASP A 393 2.09 2.32 31.37
CA ASP A 393 2.09 2.18 32.83
C ASP A 393 2.41 3.49 33.55
N ALA A 394 2.07 3.54 34.83
CA ALA A 394 2.26 4.68 35.71
C ALA A 394 3.73 5.07 35.88
N GLU A 395 4.64 4.10 35.91
CA GLU A 395 6.06 4.35 36.11
C GLU A 395 6.65 5.12 34.90
N THR A 396 6.39 4.63 33.68
CA THR A 396 6.81 5.30 32.44
C THR A 396 6.17 6.68 32.31
N ALA A 397 4.87 6.83 32.69
CA ALA A 397 4.17 8.11 32.66
C ALA A 397 4.81 9.15 33.60
N ASN A 398 5.10 8.75 34.85
CA ASN A 398 5.76 9.61 35.82
C ASN A 398 7.16 10.06 35.35
N LEU A 399 7.94 9.15 34.79
CA LEU A 399 9.28 9.48 34.27
C LEU A 399 9.21 10.43 33.08
N ALA A 400 8.23 10.27 32.18
CA ALA A 400 8.01 11.18 31.06
C ALA A 400 7.62 12.60 31.52
N VAL A 401 6.73 12.69 32.51
CA VAL A 401 6.35 13.98 33.13
C VAL A 401 7.56 14.62 33.82
N GLN A 402 8.34 13.86 34.59
CA GLN A 402 9.55 14.37 35.22
C GLN A 402 10.58 14.88 34.18
N ALA A 403 10.77 14.16 33.09
CA ALA A 403 11.62 14.62 31.99
C ALA A 403 11.15 15.98 31.44
N ALA A 404 9.86 16.11 31.19
CA ALA A 404 9.26 17.35 30.71
C ALA A 404 9.42 18.52 31.70
N LEU A 405 9.27 18.26 33.01
CA LEU A 405 9.49 19.25 34.06
C LEU A 405 10.94 19.70 34.19
N THR A 406 11.88 18.78 33.93
CA THR A 406 13.32 19.05 34.08
C THR A 406 14.00 19.61 32.82
N GLY A 407 13.20 20.08 31.85
CA GLY A 407 13.74 20.86 30.72
C GLY A 407 13.75 20.14 29.38
N HIS A 408 13.20 18.93 29.26
CA HIS A 408 13.22 18.15 28.02
C HIS A 408 11.91 18.28 27.25
N LEU A 409 11.97 18.29 25.92
CA LEU A 409 10.81 18.15 25.06
C LEU A 409 10.53 16.65 24.86
N VAL A 410 9.36 16.19 25.33
CA VAL A 410 9.01 14.77 25.36
C VAL A 410 7.90 14.47 24.37
N PHE A 411 8.15 13.50 23.47
CA PHE A 411 7.15 12.95 22.56
C PHE A 411 6.71 11.56 23.03
N SER A 412 5.42 11.28 23.00
CA SER A 412 4.96 9.91 23.28
C SER A 412 3.60 9.61 22.67
N THR A 413 3.19 8.34 22.76
CA THR A 413 1.86 7.89 22.33
C THR A 413 1.08 7.25 23.46
N LEU A 414 -0.25 7.35 23.37
CA LEU A 414 -1.19 6.62 24.19
C LEU A 414 -2.24 5.93 23.32
N HIS A 415 -2.85 4.88 23.85
CA HIS A 415 -3.97 4.19 23.22
C HIS A 415 -5.30 4.73 23.79
N THR A 416 -5.74 5.88 23.29
CA THR A 416 -7.08 6.45 23.55
C THR A 416 -7.78 6.73 22.24
N ASN A 417 -9.10 6.92 22.27
CA ASN A 417 -9.90 7.11 21.07
C ASN A 417 -9.93 8.55 20.55
N SER A 418 -9.62 9.54 21.42
CA SER A 418 -9.62 10.97 21.10
C SER A 418 -8.45 11.69 21.76
N ALA A 419 -8.15 12.92 21.33
CA ALA A 419 -7.13 13.76 21.94
C ALA A 419 -7.47 14.08 23.39
N ALA A 420 -8.69 14.53 23.65
CA ALA A 420 -9.13 14.83 25.02
C ALA A 420 -9.11 13.61 25.95
N GLY A 421 -9.23 12.40 25.40
CA GLY A 421 -9.18 11.16 26.18
C GLY A 421 -7.79 10.82 26.74
N ILE A 422 -6.73 11.48 26.29
CA ILE A 422 -5.37 11.35 26.84
C ILE A 422 -5.34 11.80 28.30
N LEU A 423 -6.04 12.88 28.61
CA LEU A 423 -5.98 13.55 29.92
C LEU A 423 -6.51 12.66 31.06
N PRO A 424 -7.75 12.15 31.04
CA PRO A 424 -8.23 11.23 32.06
C PRO A 424 -7.34 9.98 32.16
N ARG A 425 -6.82 9.48 31.01
CA ARG A 425 -5.96 8.28 31.01
C ARG A 425 -4.67 8.48 31.81
N LEU A 426 -4.05 9.67 31.74
CA LEU A 426 -2.87 9.99 32.54
C LEU A 426 -3.23 10.22 34.03
N LEU A 427 -4.38 10.82 34.31
CA LEU A 427 -4.90 10.95 35.67
C LEU A 427 -5.16 9.57 36.30
N ASP A 428 -5.76 8.63 35.53
CA ASP A 428 -5.99 7.25 35.98
C ASP A 428 -4.67 6.48 36.25
N MET A 429 -3.58 6.86 35.56
CA MET A 429 -2.23 6.35 35.85
C MET A 429 -1.59 7.00 37.08
N GLY A 430 -2.30 7.86 37.79
CA GLY A 430 -1.83 8.48 39.03
C GLY A 430 -0.96 9.72 38.83
N ILE A 431 -0.98 10.34 37.67
CA ILE A 431 -0.28 11.61 37.45
C ILE A 431 -1.10 12.75 38.06
N GLU A 432 -0.45 13.57 38.86
CA GLU A 432 -1.09 14.71 39.52
C GLU A 432 -1.56 15.77 38.47
N PRO A 433 -2.80 16.31 38.60
CA PRO A 433 -3.36 17.22 37.61
C PRO A 433 -2.51 18.47 37.36
N PHE A 434 -1.86 19.03 38.38
CA PHE A 434 -1.04 20.23 38.25
C PHE A 434 0.26 19.94 37.46
N LEU A 435 0.79 18.71 37.57
CA LEU A 435 1.96 18.28 36.78
C LEU A 435 1.58 18.13 35.30
N LEU A 436 0.43 17.52 35.02
CA LEU A 436 -0.10 17.45 33.66
C LEU A 436 -0.34 18.83 33.05
N ALA A 437 -1.01 19.71 33.80
CA ALA A 437 -1.29 21.06 33.31
C ALA A 437 -0.03 21.85 32.99
N SER A 438 1.04 21.68 33.79
CA SER A 438 2.31 22.40 33.59
C SER A 438 3.23 21.79 32.54
N THR A 439 3.03 20.53 32.17
CA THR A 439 3.93 19.81 31.26
C THR A 439 3.35 19.55 29.88
N LEU A 440 2.04 19.45 29.72
CA LEU A 440 1.44 19.21 28.42
C LEU A 440 1.47 20.47 27.54
N ASN A 441 2.00 20.33 26.33
CA ASN A 441 1.99 21.38 25.30
C ASN A 441 0.84 21.17 24.31
N THR A 442 0.74 19.97 23.76
CA THR A 442 -0.22 19.65 22.71
C THR A 442 -0.61 18.17 22.80
N VAL A 443 -1.88 17.88 22.60
CA VAL A 443 -2.37 16.52 22.43
C VAL A 443 -3.04 16.35 21.07
N ILE A 444 -2.76 15.22 20.41
CA ILE A 444 -3.16 14.94 19.03
C ILE A 444 -3.91 13.62 18.99
N GLY A 445 -5.16 13.64 18.57
CA GLY A 445 -5.91 12.44 18.21
C GLY A 445 -5.76 12.14 16.73
N GLN A 446 -5.55 10.88 16.35
CA GLN A 446 -5.25 10.52 14.97
C GLN A 446 -5.94 9.24 14.52
N ARG A 447 -6.47 9.27 13.30
CA ARG A 447 -6.96 8.13 12.52
C ARG A 447 -6.43 8.22 11.08
N LEU A 448 -6.50 7.12 10.33
CA LEU A 448 -6.15 7.11 8.91
C LEU A 448 -7.36 6.76 8.06
N VAL A 449 -7.62 7.57 7.04
CA VAL A 449 -8.58 7.31 5.97
C VAL A 449 -7.85 7.00 4.66
N ARG A 450 -8.49 6.26 3.77
CA ARG A 450 -7.97 6.05 2.42
C ARG A 450 -8.13 7.31 1.59
N ARG A 451 -7.14 7.63 0.77
CA ARG A 451 -7.22 8.72 -0.21
C ARG A 451 -7.99 8.25 -1.44
N VAL A 452 -8.82 9.13 -1.98
CA VAL A 452 -9.43 8.91 -3.30
C VAL A 452 -8.33 8.75 -4.34
N ALA A 453 -8.49 7.78 -5.24
CA ALA A 453 -7.54 7.51 -6.30
C ALA A 453 -7.37 8.73 -7.24
N PRO A 454 -6.21 8.87 -7.91
CA PRO A 454 -6.01 9.95 -8.90
C PRO A 454 -7.06 9.93 -10.02
N LYS A 455 -7.46 8.73 -10.46
CA LYS A 455 -8.53 8.51 -11.43
C LYS A 455 -9.87 8.60 -10.71
N ARG A 456 -10.58 9.69 -10.86
CA ARG A 456 -11.77 10.03 -10.07
C ARG A 456 -12.80 10.78 -10.87
N GLU A 457 -14.04 10.71 -10.43
CA GLU A 457 -15.18 11.43 -10.98
C GLU A 457 -15.81 12.35 -9.94
N ALA A 458 -16.42 13.43 -10.41
CA ALA A 458 -17.24 14.31 -9.58
C ALA A 458 -18.63 13.70 -9.44
N VAL A 459 -19.13 13.64 -8.21
CA VAL A 459 -20.47 13.14 -7.88
C VAL A 459 -21.20 14.15 -7.02
N HIS A 460 -22.51 14.23 -7.13
CA HIS A 460 -23.31 15.08 -6.25
C HIS A 460 -23.65 14.31 -4.97
N SER A 461 -23.56 14.97 -3.81
CA SER A 461 -23.93 14.36 -2.52
C SER A 461 -25.42 14.02 -2.50
N ASN A 462 -25.78 12.87 -1.97
CA ASN A 462 -27.17 12.53 -1.70
C ASN A 462 -27.71 13.29 -0.48
N GLU A 463 -29.02 13.22 -0.23
CA GLU A 463 -29.67 13.93 0.90
C GLU A 463 -29.07 13.58 2.25
N MET A 464 -28.72 12.31 2.49
CA MET A 464 -28.14 11.85 3.75
C MET A 464 -26.72 12.40 3.93
N GLU A 465 -25.89 12.36 2.89
CA GLU A 465 -24.53 12.93 2.90
C GLU A 465 -24.59 14.44 3.10
N THR A 466 -25.48 15.13 2.39
CA THR A 466 -25.68 16.58 2.50
C THR A 466 -26.07 16.98 3.91
N LYS A 467 -27.05 16.29 4.49
CA LYS A 467 -27.47 16.51 5.88
C LYS A 467 -26.31 16.28 6.84
N GLN A 468 -25.60 15.17 6.71
CA GLN A 468 -24.48 14.82 7.58
C GLN A 468 -23.34 15.86 7.51
N ILE A 469 -23.02 16.36 6.32
CA ILE A 469 -22.02 17.42 6.15
C ILE A 469 -22.50 18.69 6.85
N ASN A 470 -23.74 19.12 6.61
CA ASN A 470 -24.28 20.34 7.22
C ASN A 470 -24.37 20.26 8.75
N ASP A 471 -24.78 19.11 9.30
CA ASP A 471 -24.86 18.88 10.75
C ASP A 471 -23.47 18.94 11.42
N LEU A 472 -22.43 18.43 10.77
CA LEU A 472 -21.09 18.33 11.33
C LEU A 472 -20.23 19.57 11.12
N VAL A 473 -20.29 20.15 9.93
CA VAL A 473 -19.37 21.22 9.51
C VAL A 473 -20.05 22.46 8.96
N GLY A 474 -21.37 22.47 8.81
CA GLY A 474 -22.11 23.61 8.23
C GLY A 474 -21.86 24.95 8.92
N SER A 475 -21.71 24.96 10.24
CA SER A 475 -21.38 26.17 11.01
C SER A 475 -19.92 26.62 10.87
N ILE A 476 -19.03 25.74 10.35
CA ILE A 476 -17.60 25.99 10.19
C ILE A 476 -17.29 26.36 8.73
N LEU A 477 -18.09 25.86 7.78
CA LEU A 477 -17.95 26.18 6.36
C LEU A 477 -18.18 27.69 6.09
N PRO A 478 -17.56 28.23 5.02
CA PRO A 478 -17.86 29.58 4.56
C PRO A 478 -19.36 29.77 4.34
N GLN A 479 -19.94 30.85 4.91
CA GLN A 479 -21.36 31.14 4.76
C GLN A 479 -21.67 31.90 3.47
N ASN A 480 -20.66 32.50 2.86
CA ASN A 480 -20.75 33.21 1.58
C ASN A 480 -19.40 33.17 0.86
N GLN A 481 -19.39 33.57 -0.42
CA GLN A 481 -18.22 33.52 -1.28
C GLN A 481 -17.04 34.38 -0.77
N GLN A 482 -17.31 35.47 -0.05
CA GLN A 482 -16.27 36.34 0.50
C GLN A 482 -15.48 35.68 1.63
N GLN A 483 -16.10 34.76 2.36
CA GLN A 483 -15.47 34.02 3.46
C GLN A 483 -14.63 32.84 2.98
N VAL A 484 -14.78 32.37 1.74
CA VAL A 484 -14.11 31.16 1.24
C VAL A 484 -12.60 31.24 1.43
N ALA A 485 -11.98 32.36 1.03
CA ALA A 485 -10.51 32.51 1.15
C ALA A 485 -10.06 32.52 2.60
N ILE A 486 -10.75 33.25 3.47
CA ILE A 486 -10.39 33.43 4.89
C ILE A 486 -10.51 32.09 5.65
N VAL A 487 -11.67 31.42 5.51
CA VAL A 487 -11.91 30.14 6.20
C VAL A 487 -11.03 29.03 5.65
N SER A 488 -10.79 29.03 4.34
CA SER A 488 -9.89 28.06 3.69
C SER A 488 -8.45 28.20 4.17
N ASP A 489 -7.94 29.43 4.30
CA ASP A 489 -6.59 29.70 4.79
C ASP A 489 -6.44 29.36 6.28
N ASP A 490 -7.40 29.74 7.12
CA ASP A 490 -7.38 29.44 8.54
C ASP A 490 -7.39 27.93 8.82
N LEU A 491 -8.28 27.19 8.17
CA LEU A 491 -8.40 25.74 8.31
C LEU A 491 -7.34 24.96 7.51
N GLY A 492 -6.61 25.62 6.59
CA GLY A 492 -5.59 25.01 5.75
C GLY A 492 -6.12 24.08 4.66
N TYR A 493 -7.33 24.31 4.18
CA TYR A 493 -7.94 23.56 3.08
C TYR A 493 -8.08 24.44 1.86
N THR A 494 -7.75 23.93 0.70
CA THR A 494 -7.98 24.63 -0.58
C THR A 494 -9.35 24.26 -1.15
N GLY A 495 -10.12 25.27 -1.55
CA GLY A 495 -11.37 25.08 -2.30
C GLY A 495 -12.54 24.58 -1.45
N LEU A 496 -12.64 24.99 -0.19
CA LEU A 496 -13.83 24.70 0.60
C LEU A 496 -15.07 25.32 -0.05
N PRO A 497 -16.18 24.56 -0.16
CA PRO A 497 -17.42 25.10 -0.70
C PRO A 497 -18.09 26.04 0.32
N VAL A 498 -18.95 26.93 -0.17
CA VAL A 498 -19.92 27.64 0.67
C VAL A 498 -20.96 26.63 1.17
N VAL A 499 -21.46 26.84 2.42
CA VAL A 499 -22.51 26.01 2.98
C VAL A 499 -23.72 25.93 2.01
N ASN A 500 -24.16 24.70 1.74
CA ASN A 500 -25.24 24.49 0.76
C ASN A 500 -26.21 23.40 1.26
N PRO A 501 -27.46 23.76 1.59
CA PRO A 501 -28.47 22.79 2.00
C PRO A 501 -28.90 21.84 0.85
N ASN A 502 -28.67 22.21 -0.40
CA ASN A 502 -29.12 21.45 -1.57
C ASN A 502 -28.08 20.41 -2.06
N GLY A 503 -26.88 20.40 -1.48
CA GLY A 503 -25.84 19.41 -1.79
C GLY A 503 -24.48 19.99 -2.16
N TYR A 504 -23.50 19.09 -2.21
CA TYR A 504 -22.09 19.39 -2.46
C TYR A 504 -21.56 18.57 -3.62
N THR A 505 -20.61 19.12 -4.36
CA THR A 505 -19.82 18.33 -5.30
C THR A 505 -18.75 17.59 -4.52
N LEU A 506 -18.83 16.27 -4.51
CA LEU A 506 -17.88 15.36 -3.91
C LEU A 506 -17.06 14.67 -5.00
N VAL A 507 -16.05 13.89 -4.61
CA VAL A 507 -15.30 13.06 -5.55
C VAL A 507 -15.41 11.59 -5.16
N ARG A 508 -15.44 10.72 -6.17
CA ARG A 508 -15.38 9.27 -6.01
C ARG A 508 -14.30 8.72 -6.92
N GLY A 509 -13.43 7.89 -6.36
CA GLY A 509 -12.40 7.23 -7.15
C GLY A 509 -13.00 6.14 -8.03
N ILE A 510 -12.43 5.96 -9.21
CA ILE A 510 -12.82 4.88 -10.12
C ILE A 510 -12.17 3.60 -9.63
N ASP A 511 -12.99 2.58 -9.40
CA ASP A 511 -12.54 1.25 -9.01
C ASP A 511 -11.86 0.57 -10.21
N ASP A 512 -10.58 0.26 -10.08
CA ASP A 512 -9.82 -0.51 -11.05
C ASP A 512 -8.78 -1.40 -10.35
N ARG A 513 -8.03 -2.18 -11.11
CA ARG A 513 -7.00 -3.09 -10.56
C ARG A 513 -5.89 -2.40 -9.76
N GLU A 514 -5.52 -1.18 -10.16
CA GLU A 514 -4.48 -0.42 -9.47
C GLU A 514 -5.00 0.35 -8.26
N THR A 515 -6.31 0.62 -8.25
CA THR A 515 -7.01 1.42 -7.25
C THR A 515 -8.28 0.72 -6.76
N PRO A 516 -8.15 -0.45 -6.11
CA PRO A 516 -9.29 -1.25 -5.69
C PRO A 516 -10.23 -0.49 -4.75
N GLY A 517 -11.51 -0.44 -5.11
CA GLY A 517 -12.53 0.35 -4.42
C GLY A 517 -12.42 1.86 -4.66
N GLY A 518 -11.60 2.29 -5.64
CA GLY A 518 -11.39 3.70 -5.97
C GLY A 518 -10.46 4.45 -5.00
N TYR A 519 -9.60 3.74 -4.25
CA TYR A 519 -8.70 4.36 -3.28
C TYR A 519 -7.24 4.00 -3.54
N LYS A 520 -6.32 4.94 -3.23
CA LYS A 520 -4.87 4.72 -3.29
C LYS A 520 -4.13 5.55 -2.26
N GLY A 521 -3.49 4.88 -1.29
CA GLY A 521 -2.78 5.53 -0.19
C GLY A 521 -3.72 6.00 0.92
N ARG A 522 -3.14 6.67 1.93
CA ARG A 522 -3.86 7.09 3.14
C ARG A 522 -3.60 8.55 3.47
N ALA A 523 -4.50 9.16 4.25
CA ALA A 523 -4.35 10.49 4.84
C ALA A 523 -4.74 10.42 6.33
N GLY A 524 -4.09 11.25 7.15
CA GLY A 524 -4.46 11.39 8.55
C GLY A 524 -5.75 12.18 8.71
N LEU A 525 -6.53 11.82 9.72
CA LEU A 525 -7.53 12.67 10.36
C LEU A 525 -6.97 13.10 11.69
N TYR A 526 -7.03 14.38 11.97
CA TYR A 526 -6.40 14.98 13.14
C TYR A 526 -7.40 15.74 14.01
N GLU A 527 -7.24 15.58 15.30
CA GLU A 527 -7.93 16.31 16.35
C GLU A 527 -6.84 16.84 17.29
N THR A 528 -6.53 18.12 17.20
CA THR A 528 -5.40 18.72 17.91
C THR A 528 -5.90 19.69 18.96
N ILE A 529 -5.44 19.54 20.21
CA ILE A 529 -5.74 20.42 21.31
C ILE A 529 -4.43 21.01 21.82
N GLU A 530 -4.29 22.33 21.75
CA GLU A 530 -3.24 23.07 22.44
C GLU A 530 -3.61 23.21 23.92
N VAL A 531 -2.68 22.89 24.81
CA VAL A 531 -2.88 23.02 26.24
C VAL A 531 -2.45 24.42 26.68
N ASP A 532 -3.38 25.36 26.55
CA ASP A 532 -3.25 26.73 27.01
C ASP A 532 -3.77 26.90 28.44
N ASP A 533 -3.70 28.11 28.99
CA ASP A 533 -4.08 28.42 30.37
C ASP A 533 -5.52 28.00 30.74
N ASP A 534 -6.44 28.04 29.77
CA ASP A 534 -7.85 27.68 30.06
C ASP A 534 -8.01 26.15 30.09
N ILE A 535 -7.35 25.43 29.19
CA ILE A 535 -7.31 23.96 29.21
C ILE A 535 -6.56 23.47 30.46
N GLN A 536 -5.48 24.14 30.86
CA GLN A 536 -4.75 23.84 32.11
C GLN A 536 -5.67 23.94 33.33
N LYS A 537 -6.47 25.01 33.43
CA LYS A 537 -7.46 25.17 34.53
C LYS A 537 -8.46 24.02 34.56
N MET A 538 -8.94 23.58 33.38
CA MET A 538 -9.85 22.44 33.27
C MET A 538 -9.19 21.13 33.72
N ILE A 539 -7.92 20.91 33.38
CA ILE A 539 -7.15 19.72 33.83
C ILE A 539 -7.07 19.74 35.37
N ILE A 540 -6.69 20.86 35.95
CA ILE A 540 -6.56 21.03 37.42
C ILE A 540 -7.91 20.83 38.14
N SER A 541 -9.02 21.25 37.52
CA SER A 541 -10.36 21.05 38.05
C SER A 541 -10.98 19.69 37.81
N HIS A 542 -10.20 18.73 37.24
CA HIS A 542 -10.66 17.38 36.87
C HIS A 542 -11.86 17.39 35.90
N ALA A 543 -11.87 18.33 34.93
CA ALA A 543 -12.92 18.38 33.92
C ALA A 543 -12.92 17.11 33.06
N THR A 544 -14.10 16.73 32.60
CA THR A 544 -14.28 15.56 31.72
C THR A 544 -13.71 15.80 30.33
N SER A 545 -13.39 14.73 29.62
CA SER A 545 -12.94 14.81 28.20
C SER A 545 -13.93 15.60 27.33
N SER A 546 -15.23 15.46 27.60
CA SER A 546 -16.30 16.17 26.87
C SER A 546 -16.27 17.68 27.09
N GLU A 547 -16.07 18.10 28.33
CA GLU A 547 -15.96 19.53 28.69
C GLU A 547 -14.71 20.16 28.08
N ILE A 548 -13.58 19.46 28.17
CA ILE A 548 -12.32 19.89 27.56
C ILE A 548 -12.47 20.01 26.04
N MET A 549 -13.07 19.01 25.38
CA MET A 549 -13.32 19.04 23.94
C MET A 549 -14.27 20.18 23.54
N LYS A 550 -15.29 20.47 24.35
CA LYS A 550 -16.20 21.59 24.11
C LYS A 550 -15.45 22.93 24.11
N LEU A 551 -14.55 23.14 25.07
CA LEU A 551 -13.72 24.34 25.12
C LEU A 551 -12.73 24.38 23.93
N ALA A 552 -12.06 23.28 23.65
CA ALA A 552 -11.12 23.19 22.53
C ALA A 552 -11.80 23.51 21.18
N ARG A 553 -13.02 23.01 20.96
CA ARG A 553 -13.82 23.33 19.76
C ARG A 553 -14.17 24.82 19.70
N ALA A 554 -14.51 25.44 20.81
CA ALA A 554 -14.75 26.89 20.86
C ALA A 554 -13.50 27.72 20.49
N LYS A 555 -12.30 27.14 20.65
CA LYS A 555 -11.00 27.70 20.26
C LYS A 555 -10.53 27.28 18.85
N GLY A 556 -11.36 26.60 18.07
CA GLY A 556 -11.07 26.24 16.68
C GLY A 556 -10.55 24.82 16.45
N THR A 557 -10.47 23.97 17.47
CA THR A 557 -10.15 22.55 17.29
C THR A 557 -11.25 21.86 16.49
N LEU A 558 -10.87 21.20 15.39
CA LEU A 558 -11.76 20.29 14.67
C LEU A 558 -11.72 18.91 15.31
N THR A 559 -12.87 18.26 15.46
CA THR A 559 -12.90 16.83 15.75
C THR A 559 -12.40 16.03 14.55
N MET A 560 -11.91 14.80 14.75
CA MET A 560 -11.48 13.94 13.64
C MET A 560 -12.58 13.74 12.57
N ARG A 561 -13.87 13.72 13.00
CA ARG A 561 -15.00 13.66 12.06
C ARG A 561 -15.15 14.92 11.23
N GLN A 562 -15.01 16.08 11.85
CA GLN A 562 -15.06 17.38 11.16
C GLN A 562 -13.91 17.54 10.18
N ASP A 563 -12.67 17.23 10.60
CA ASP A 563 -11.49 17.20 9.74
C ASP A 563 -11.69 16.25 8.55
N GLY A 564 -12.29 15.07 8.81
CA GLY A 564 -12.64 14.11 7.76
C GLY A 564 -13.65 14.65 6.75
N MET A 565 -14.69 15.36 7.19
CA MET A 565 -15.67 15.96 6.28
C MET A 565 -15.06 17.10 5.45
N MET A 566 -14.18 17.92 6.03
CA MET A 566 -13.41 18.91 5.27
C MET A 566 -12.56 18.24 4.17
N LYS A 567 -11.89 17.12 4.50
CA LYS A 567 -11.12 16.31 3.55
C LYS A 567 -11.98 15.63 2.48
N ALA A 568 -13.22 15.27 2.81
CA ALA A 568 -14.17 14.75 1.82
C ALA A 568 -14.65 15.85 0.86
N LEU A 569 -14.95 17.03 1.37
CA LEU A 569 -15.36 18.19 0.57
C LEU A 569 -14.24 18.67 -0.37
N THR A 570 -12.98 18.55 0.03
CA THR A 570 -11.81 18.89 -0.80
C THR A 570 -11.30 17.74 -1.66
N GLY A 571 -11.99 16.60 -1.66
CA GLY A 571 -11.68 15.47 -2.55
C GLY A 571 -10.47 14.63 -2.16
N VAL A 572 -10.02 14.71 -0.91
CA VAL A 572 -8.94 13.88 -0.37
C VAL A 572 -9.44 12.47 -0.05
N THR A 573 -10.66 12.37 0.51
CA THR A 573 -11.31 11.11 0.88
C THR A 573 -12.80 11.16 0.53
N THR A 574 -13.59 10.21 1.02
CA THR A 574 -15.05 10.19 0.83
C THR A 574 -15.79 10.23 2.16
N VAL A 575 -17.05 10.68 2.15
CA VAL A 575 -17.93 10.67 3.33
C VAL A 575 -18.08 9.25 3.91
N SER A 576 -18.22 8.26 3.04
CA SER A 576 -18.33 6.85 3.44
C SER A 576 -17.08 6.34 4.18
N GLU A 577 -15.90 6.77 3.75
CA GLU A 577 -14.63 6.39 4.39
C GLU A 577 -14.46 7.09 5.75
N VAL A 578 -14.85 8.36 5.85
CA VAL A 578 -14.87 9.07 7.15
C VAL A 578 -15.80 8.37 8.13
N ASN A 579 -17.00 7.99 7.69
CA ASN A 579 -17.95 7.25 8.52
C ASN A 579 -17.39 5.90 8.96
N ARG A 580 -16.73 5.16 8.07
CA ARG A 580 -16.12 3.86 8.40
C ARG A 580 -15.07 3.96 9.50
N VAL A 581 -14.32 5.06 9.54
CA VAL A 581 -13.16 5.21 10.43
C VAL A 581 -13.48 5.98 11.70
N ALA A 582 -14.44 6.90 11.65
CA ALA A 582 -14.74 7.84 12.72
C ALA A 582 -16.20 7.77 13.23
N SER A 583 -16.93 6.66 12.98
CA SER A 583 -18.30 6.46 13.44
C SER A 583 -18.43 6.46 14.98
N ASP A 584 -17.38 5.93 15.65
CA ASP A 584 -17.36 5.74 17.10
C ASP A 584 -16.92 7.03 17.86
N LEU A 585 -16.62 8.10 17.12
CA LEU A 585 -16.17 9.37 17.67
C LEU A 585 -17.36 10.33 17.69
N ALA A 586 -17.91 10.57 18.87
CA ALA A 586 -19.03 11.49 19.11
C ALA A 586 -18.66 12.95 18.83
#